data_ab91784922acc1862fe97b1e67e9a7ce
#
_entry.id   ab91784922acc1862fe97b1e67e9a7ce
#
_cell.length_a   1.000
_cell.length_b   1.000
_cell.length_c   1.000
_cell.angle_alpha   90.00
_cell.angle_beta   90.00
_cell.angle_gamma   90.00
#
_symmetry.space_group_name_H-M   'P 1'
#
loop_
_entity.id
_entity.type
_entity.pdbx_description
1 polymer ?
#
loop_
_entity_poly.entity_id
_entity_poly.type
_entity_poly.pdbx_seq_one_letter_code
_entity_poly.pdbx_strand_id
1 'polypeptide(L)'
;MKRISRALDAAAALNTLAFTAISPDFNQKGGAFFLGNIQLAVGAADTRNKLISEGKFTTRGILFDVNSASILPQSYGSLKDIAKVLQENASMRVQIVGHTDSDGNDDANLDLSKRRAAAIKESLITVFKVDASRVETDGKGESQPADSNDTTSGKANNRRVEVVRL
;
A
#
# COMPACT_ATOMS: atom_id res chain seq x y z
N MET A 1 3.62 30.44 -6.01
CA MET A 1 3.36 29.02 -6.37
C MET A 1 1.89 28.73 -6.12
N LYS A 2 1.07 28.60 -7.17
CA LYS A 2 -0.38 28.34 -7.04
C LYS A 2 -0.63 26.86 -7.00
N ARG A 3 -1.14 26.33 -5.90
CA ARG A 3 -1.65 24.98 -5.80
C ARG A 3 -3.03 24.91 -6.44
N ILE A 4 -3.21 24.07 -7.44
CA ILE A 4 -4.52 23.76 -7.99
C ILE A 4 -4.88 22.36 -7.46
N SER A 5 -5.82 22.29 -6.52
CA SER A 5 -6.44 21.05 -6.09
C SER A 5 -7.84 21.00 -6.69
N ARG A 6 -8.11 20.00 -7.51
CA ARG A 6 -9.46 19.68 -7.98
C ARG A 6 -9.83 18.29 -7.47
N ALA A 7 -10.94 18.19 -6.77
CA ALA A 7 -11.54 16.91 -6.44
C ALA A 7 -12.07 16.30 -7.74
N LEU A 8 -11.65 15.06 -8.03
CA LEU A 8 -12.18 14.27 -9.14
C LEU A 8 -13.30 13.39 -8.59
N ASP A 9 -14.38 13.28 -9.35
CA ASP A 9 -15.51 12.43 -9.02
C ASP A 9 -15.07 10.95 -9.05
N ALA A 10 -15.33 10.23 -7.98
CA ALA A 10 -14.86 8.87 -7.75
C ALA A 10 -15.52 7.81 -8.66
N ALA A 11 -16.50 8.21 -9.47
CA ALA A 11 -17.24 7.32 -10.38
C ALA A 11 -16.70 7.23 -11.81
N ALA A 12 -15.72 8.08 -12.17
CA ALA A 12 -15.16 8.07 -13.52
C ALA A 12 -13.89 7.21 -13.58
N ALA A 13 -13.88 6.19 -14.43
CA ALA A 13 -12.65 5.48 -14.78
C ALA A 13 -11.70 6.47 -15.50
N LEU A 14 -10.60 6.84 -14.85
CA LEU A 14 -9.58 7.71 -15.42
C LEU A 14 -8.73 6.91 -16.42
N ASN A 15 -9.07 6.97 -17.69
CA ASN A 15 -8.30 6.36 -18.78
C ASN A 15 -7.21 7.29 -19.33
N THR A 16 -7.26 8.59 -19.01
CA THR A 16 -6.33 9.58 -19.54
C THR A 16 -6.09 10.68 -18.51
N LEU A 17 -4.82 10.99 -18.24
CA LEU A 17 -4.41 12.14 -17.45
C LEU A 17 -3.83 13.18 -18.41
N ALA A 18 -4.51 14.33 -18.57
CA ALA A 18 -4.04 15.44 -19.39
C ALA A 18 -3.52 16.57 -18.51
N PHE A 19 -2.31 17.03 -18.79
CA PHE A 19 -1.72 18.22 -18.16
C PHE A 19 -1.79 19.39 -19.14
N THR A 20 -2.53 20.43 -18.77
CA THR A 20 -2.56 21.67 -19.53
C THR A 20 -1.83 22.76 -18.77
N ALA A 21 -0.70 23.22 -19.29
CA ALA A 21 -0.01 24.39 -18.76
C ALA A 21 -0.60 25.65 -19.41
N ILE A 22 -1.18 26.53 -18.62
CA ILE A 22 -1.68 27.83 -19.04
C ILE A 22 -0.73 28.88 -18.42
N SER A 23 0.11 29.47 -19.24
CA SER A 23 0.91 30.65 -18.86
C SER A 23 0.57 31.83 -19.79
N PRO A 24 0.31 33.01 -19.28
CA PRO A 24 0.07 34.19 -20.09
C PRO A 24 1.27 34.59 -20.96
N ASP A 25 2.48 34.11 -20.64
CA ASP A 25 3.72 34.43 -21.33
C ASP A 25 4.22 33.36 -22.31
N PHE A 26 3.33 32.43 -22.74
CA PHE A 26 3.69 31.24 -23.54
C PHE A 26 3.96 31.55 -25.02
N ASN A 27 4.57 32.70 -25.34
CA ASN A 27 4.93 33.07 -26.72
C ASN A 27 6.42 32.82 -27.05
N GLN A 28 7.16 32.10 -26.17
CA GLN A 28 8.53 31.70 -26.44
C GLN A 28 8.59 30.25 -26.94
N LYS A 29 9.03 30.12 -28.19
CA LYS A 29 9.35 28.80 -28.77
C LYS A 29 10.46 28.13 -27.93
N GLY A 30 10.16 26.99 -27.34
CA GLY A 30 11.17 26.15 -26.69
C GLY A 30 11.09 26.05 -25.15
N GLY A 31 10.02 26.49 -24.52
CA GLY A 31 9.83 26.29 -23.08
C GLY A 31 9.58 24.79 -22.76
N ALA A 32 10.48 24.17 -21.99
CA ALA A 32 10.28 22.84 -21.44
C ALA A 32 9.75 22.97 -19.99
N PHE A 33 8.76 22.17 -19.64
CA PHE A 33 8.36 22.01 -18.25
C PHE A 33 8.71 20.60 -17.78
N PHE A 34 9.18 20.51 -16.54
CA PHE A 34 9.53 19.23 -15.93
C PHE A 34 8.43 18.84 -14.97
N LEU A 35 7.86 17.64 -15.18
CA LEU A 35 6.99 16.99 -14.20
C LEU A 35 7.86 16.07 -13.36
N GLY A 36 8.15 16.49 -12.13
CA GLY A 36 8.81 15.63 -11.15
C GLY A 36 7.77 14.84 -10.36
N ASN A 37 8.01 13.56 -10.14
CA ASN A 37 7.26 12.64 -9.29
C ASN A 37 5.72 12.80 -9.32
N ILE A 38 5.09 12.28 -10.38
CA ILE A 38 3.63 12.15 -10.40
C ILE A 38 3.27 10.92 -9.57
N GLN A 39 2.76 11.14 -8.36
CA GLN A 39 2.16 10.08 -7.57
C GLN A 39 0.64 10.10 -7.79
N LEU A 40 0.14 9.11 -8.52
CA LEU A 40 -1.29 8.80 -8.54
C LEU A 40 -1.58 7.97 -7.28
N ALA A 41 -2.01 8.63 -6.23
CA ALA A 41 -2.63 7.94 -5.10
C ALA A 41 -4.03 7.49 -5.53
N VAL A 42 -4.19 6.23 -5.90
CA VAL A 42 -5.51 5.58 -5.93
C VAL A 42 -5.94 5.47 -4.47
N GLY A 43 -6.91 6.28 -4.11
CA GLY A 43 -7.12 6.74 -2.77
C GLY A 43 -7.55 5.68 -1.75
N ALA A 44 -7.49 6.08 -0.49
CA ALA A 44 -8.00 5.42 0.70
C ALA A 44 -9.44 4.86 0.60
N ALA A 45 -10.24 5.36 -0.35
CA ALA A 45 -11.58 4.86 -0.65
C ALA A 45 -11.59 3.38 -1.08
N ASP A 46 -10.60 2.92 -1.86
CA ASP A 46 -10.53 1.54 -2.32
C ASP A 46 -10.14 0.59 -1.17
N THR A 47 -9.17 0.93 -0.36
CA THR A 47 -8.77 0.18 0.84
C THR A 47 -9.93 0.02 1.81
N ARG A 48 -10.65 1.12 2.09
CA ARG A 48 -11.79 1.14 2.98
C ARG A 48 -12.93 0.27 2.47
N ASN A 49 -13.33 0.48 1.22
CA ASN A 49 -14.42 -0.27 0.62
C ASN A 49 -14.13 -1.76 0.57
N LYS A 50 -12.94 -2.17 0.15
CA LYS A 50 -12.55 -3.58 0.10
C LYS A 50 -12.54 -4.24 1.47
N LEU A 51 -11.92 -3.61 2.47
CA LEU A 51 -11.88 -4.20 3.80
C LEU A 51 -13.26 -4.28 4.46
N ILE A 52 -14.12 -3.29 4.26
CA ILE A 52 -15.47 -3.27 4.83
C ILE A 52 -16.42 -4.21 4.09
N SER A 53 -16.45 -4.17 2.75
CA SER A 53 -17.41 -4.92 1.93
C SER A 53 -16.94 -6.34 1.62
N GLU A 54 -15.66 -6.52 1.29
CA GLU A 54 -15.10 -7.80 0.87
C GLU A 54 -14.43 -8.56 2.04
N GLY A 55 -14.22 -7.89 3.18
CA GLY A 55 -13.54 -8.48 4.34
C GLY A 55 -12.05 -8.66 4.16
N LYS A 56 -11.49 -8.29 3.00
CA LYS A 56 -10.07 -8.45 2.67
C LYS A 56 -9.58 -7.31 1.80
N PHE A 57 -8.34 -6.91 2.06
CA PHE A 57 -7.63 -5.92 1.27
C PHE A 57 -6.18 -6.36 1.06
N THR A 58 -5.68 -6.25 -0.16
CA THR A 58 -4.29 -6.59 -0.51
C THR A 58 -3.54 -5.33 -0.90
N THR A 59 -2.35 -5.14 -0.34
CA THR A 59 -1.48 -4.01 -0.68
C THR A 59 -0.05 -4.44 -0.97
N ARG A 60 0.57 -3.76 -1.91
CA ARG A 60 2.00 -3.76 -2.20
C ARG A 60 2.66 -2.43 -1.84
N GLY A 61 1.89 -1.50 -1.28
CA GLY A 61 2.37 -0.18 -0.89
C GLY A 61 3.09 -0.15 0.46
N ILE A 62 3.24 -1.31 1.15
CA ILE A 62 4.08 -1.43 2.33
C ILE A 62 5.39 -2.07 1.91
N LEU A 63 6.44 -1.25 1.89
CA LEU A 63 7.77 -1.60 1.41
C LEU A 63 8.72 -1.82 2.59
N PHE A 64 9.65 -2.73 2.41
CA PHE A 64 10.67 -3.09 3.40
C PHE A 64 12.06 -3.04 2.76
N ASP A 65 13.08 -2.88 3.58
CA ASP A 65 14.45 -3.12 3.16
C ASP A 65 14.66 -4.58 2.73
N VAL A 66 15.68 -4.81 1.91
CA VAL A 66 16.02 -6.15 1.42
C VAL A 66 16.31 -7.08 2.60
N ASN A 67 15.68 -8.26 2.60
CA ASN A 67 15.78 -9.28 3.65
C ASN A 67 15.52 -8.76 5.08
N SER A 68 14.76 -7.68 5.20
CA SER A 68 14.49 -7.00 6.46
C SER A 68 12.99 -6.84 6.71
N ALA A 69 12.64 -6.59 7.97
CA ALA A 69 11.31 -6.15 8.40
C ALA A 69 11.26 -4.64 8.69
N SER A 70 12.33 -3.90 8.39
CA SER A 70 12.35 -2.43 8.50
C SER A 70 11.43 -1.82 7.45
N ILE A 71 10.39 -1.12 7.90
CA ILE A 71 9.41 -0.47 7.02
C ILE A 71 10.02 0.80 6.45
N LEU A 72 9.97 0.93 5.13
CA LEU A 72 10.46 2.13 4.44
C LEU A 72 9.50 3.32 4.60
N PRO A 73 10.01 4.56 4.67
CA PRO A 73 9.18 5.77 4.86
C PRO A 73 8.05 5.94 3.83
N GLN A 74 8.24 5.46 2.61
CA GLN A 74 7.23 5.50 1.54
C GLN A 74 5.95 4.73 1.87
N SER A 75 6.03 3.76 2.82
CA SER A 75 4.91 2.94 3.28
C SER A 75 3.93 3.68 4.19
N TYR A 76 4.31 4.87 4.68
CA TYR A 76 3.52 5.61 5.68
C TYR A 76 2.09 5.90 5.21
N GLY A 77 1.89 6.21 3.92
CA GLY A 77 0.57 6.43 3.34
C GLY A 77 -0.33 5.22 3.47
N SER A 78 0.16 4.02 3.06
CA SER A 78 -0.60 2.77 3.15
C SER A 78 -0.91 2.37 4.60
N LEU A 79 0.03 2.57 5.52
CA LEU A 79 -0.20 2.32 6.96
C LEU A 79 -1.25 3.25 7.54
N LYS A 80 -1.21 4.53 7.18
CA LYS A 80 -2.19 5.53 7.59
C LYS A 80 -3.59 5.19 7.10
N ASP A 81 -3.72 4.70 5.87
CA ASP A 81 -5.01 4.30 5.30
C ASP A 81 -5.61 3.11 6.06
N ILE A 82 -4.80 2.10 6.38
CA ILE A 82 -5.24 0.97 7.21
C ILE A 82 -5.66 1.45 8.61
N ALA A 83 -4.83 2.27 9.26
CA ALA A 83 -5.12 2.81 10.58
C ALA A 83 -6.42 3.63 10.60
N LYS A 84 -6.66 4.44 9.56
CA LYS A 84 -7.88 5.23 9.42
C LYS A 84 -9.13 4.35 9.34
N VAL A 85 -9.10 3.26 8.56
CA VAL A 85 -10.21 2.30 8.50
C VAL A 85 -10.50 1.71 9.88
N LEU A 86 -9.46 1.32 10.63
CA LEU A 86 -9.61 0.78 11.98
C LEU A 86 -10.12 1.82 12.98
N GLN A 87 -9.70 3.08 12.88
CA GLN A 87 -10.16 4.16 13.75
C GLN A 87 -11.63 4.52 13.50
N GLU A 88 -12.07 4.52 12.24
CA GLU A 88 -13.45 4.79 11.85
C GLU A 88 -14.40 3.62 12.18
N ASN A 89 -13.87 2.41 12.39
CA ASN A 89 -14.64 1.19 12.69
C ASN A 89 -14.15 0.56 14.00
N ALA A 90 -14.60 1.08 15.13
CA ALA A 90 -14.07 0.76 16.46
C ALA A 90 -14.15 -0.75 16.83
N SER A 91 -15.16 -1.47 16.36
CA SER A 91 -15.33 -2.92 16.61
C SER A 91 -14.54 -3.81 15.63
N MET A 92 -13.98 -3.25 14.56
CA MET A 92 -13.29 -4.05 13.54
C MET A 92 -11.97 -4.59 14.08
N ARG A 93 -11.77 -5.89 13.91
CA ARG A 93 -10.50 -6.58 14.14
C ARG A 93 -9.96 -7.07 12.82
N VAL A 94 -8.64 -7.09 12.68
CA VAL A 94 -7.97 -7.53 11.45
C VAL A 94 -6.79 -8.43 11.74
N GLN A 95 -6.48 -9.29 10.77
CA GLN A 95 -5.23 -10.02 10.71
C GLN A 95 -4.37 -9.44 9.57
N ILE A 96 -3.13 -9.12 9.88
CA ILE A 96 -2.11 -8.72 8.91
C ILE A 96 -1.34 -9.97 8.50
N VAL A 97 -1.37 -10.29 7.20
CA VAL A 97 -0.70 -11.48 6.66
C VAL A 97 0.39 -11.04 5.69
N GLY A 98 1.65 -11.42 6.00
CA GLY A 98 2.79 -11.15 5.15
C GLY A 98 3.04 -12.29 4.15
N HIS A 99 3.46 -11.95 2.94
CA HIS A 99 3.87 -12.90 1.90
C HIS A 99 5.21 -12.50 1.30
N THR A 100 5.94 -13.49 0.77
CA THR A 100 7.17 -13.31 -0.03
C THR A 100 6.95 -13.87 -1.43
N ASP A 101 7.92 -13.63 -2.31
CA ASP A 101 8.13 -14.46 -3.49
C ASP A 101 8.93 -15.72 -3.10
N SER A 102 9.26 -16.55 -4.08
CA SER A 102 10.00 -17.80 -3.91
C SER A 102 11.52 -17.64 -3.94
N ASP A 103 12.05 -16.43 -3.85
CA ASP A 103 13.50 -16.26 -3.76
C ASP A 103 13.98 -16.57 -2.34
N GLY A 104 14.85 -17.56 -2.21
CA GLY A 104 15.44 -17.96 -0.95
C GLY A 104 14.98 -19.31 -0.43
N ASN A 105 14.98 -19.46 0.89
CA ASN A 105 14.59 -20.69 1.58
C ASN A 105 13.21 -20.52 2.20
N ASP A 106 12.36 -21.52 2.11
CA ASP A 106 10.96 -21.52 2.58
C ASP A 106 10.83 -21.12 4.05
N ASP A 107 11.68 -21.70 4.93
CA ASP A 107 11.65 -21.38 6.37
C ASP A 107 12.06 -19.93 6.63
N ALA A 108 13.07 -19.43 5.90
CA ALA A 108 13.51 -18.05 5.99
C ALA A 108 12.43 -17.08 5.46
N ASN A 109 11.75 -17.43 4.38
CA ASN A 109 10.64 -16.67 3.82
C ASN A 109 9.45 -16.66 4.77
N LEU A 110 9.14 -17.78 5.41
CA LEU A 110 8.08 -17.87 6.42
C LEU A 110 8.41 -16.97 7.62
N ASP A 111 9.62 -17.04 8.17
CA ASP A 111 10.05 -16.18 9.27
C ASP A 111 10.05 -14.69 8.88
N LEU A 112 10.60 -14.35 7.71
CA LEU A 112 10.62 -12.98 7.20
C LEU A 112 9.21 -12.39 7.07
N SER A 113 8.27 -13.18 6.52
CA SER A 113 6.89 -12.75 6.34
C SER A 113 6.18 -12.49 7.69
N LYS A 114 6.43 -13.32 8.70
CA LYS A 114 5.93 -13.13 10.07
C LYS A 114 6.51 -11.87 10.71
N ARG A 115 7.83 -11.67 10.61
CA ARG A 115 8.49 -10.46 11.13
C ARG A 115 7.98 -9.18 10.47
N ARG A 116 7.72 -9.20 9.16
CA ARG A 116 7.14 -8.07 8.42
C ARG A 116 5.72 -7.76 8.89
N ALA A 117 4.88 -8.77 9.06
CA ALA A 117 3.53 -8.59 9.62
C ALA A 117 3.56 -8.00 11.05
N ALA A 118 4.48 -8.47 11.90
CA ALA A 118 4.68 -7.94 13.25
C ALA A 118 5.15 -6.47 13.24
N ALA A 119 6.06 -6.09 12.34
CA ALA A 119 6.52 -4.71 12.20
C ALA A 119 5.37 -3.76 11.76
N ILE A 120 4.48 -4.23 10.90
CA ILE A 120 3.28 -3.47 10.52
C ILE A 120 2.37 -3.26 11.74
N LYS A 121 2.07 -4.32 12.49
CA LYS A 121 1.28 -4.22 13.73
C LYS A 121 1.91 -3.24 14.71
N GLU A 122 3.20 -3.34 14.95
CA GLU A 122 3.93 -2.43 15.83
C GLU A 122 3.79 -0.97 15.39
N SER A 123 3.93 -0.70 14.09
CA SER A 123 3.73 0.64 13.53
C SER A 123 2.29 1.14 13.70
N LEU A 124 1.28 0.30 13.48
CA LEU A 124 -0.12 0.66 13.68
C LEU A 124 -0.41 1.03 15.15
N ILE A 125 0.20 0.33 16.10
CA ILE A 125 0.03 0.59 17.54
C ILE A 125 0.81 1.84 17.97
N THR A 126 2.09 1.91 17.65
CA THR A 126 2.98 2.95 18.20
C THR A 126 2.79 4.30 17.53
N VAL A 127 2.65 4.32 16.20
CA VAL A 127 2.53 5.56 15.42
C VAL A 127 1.08 6.01 15.30
N PHE A 128 0.18 5.07 14.95
CA PHE A 128 -1.22 5.41 14.66
C PHE A 128 -2.18 5.16 15.82
N LYS A 129 -1.69 4.67 16.97
CA LYS A 129 -2.48 4.47 18.20
C LYS A 129 -3.67 3.51 18.03
N VAL A 130 -3.55 2.53 17.15
CA VAL A 130 -4.51 1.44 17.03
C VAL A 130 -4.36 0.51 18.25
N ASP A 131 -5.47 0.04 18.81
CA ASP A 131 -5.44 -0.90 19.93
C ASP A 131 -4.82 -2.24 19.52
N ALA A 132 -3.86 -2.72 20.28
CA ALA A 132 -3.11 -3.95 20.02
C ALA A 132 -4.00 -5.21 19.94
N SER A 133 -5.10 -5.23 20.69
CA SER A 133 -6.06 -6.34 20.73
C SER A 133 -6.84 -6.50 19.43
N ARG A 134 -6.83 -5.48 18.60
CA ARG A 134 -7.57 -5.42 17.32
C ARG A 134 -6.76 -5.87 16.12
N VAL A 135 -5.46 -6.11 16.29
CA VAL A 135 -4.55 -6.47 15.20
C VAL A 135 -3.86 -7.79 15.53
N GLU A 136 -4.16 -8.81 14.74
CA GLU A 136 -3.43 -10.08 14.73
C GLU A 136 -2.42 -10.11 13.59
N THR A 137 -1.44 -10.99 13.65
CA THR A 137 -0.41 -11.10 12.60
C THR A 137 -0.15 -12.55 12.24
N ASP A 138 0.12 -12.78 10.95
CA ASP A 138 0.55 -14.06 10.43
C ASP A 138 1.54 -13.87 9.27
N GLY A 139 2.26 -14.92 8.90
CA GLY A 139 3.12 -14.95 7.73
C GLY A 139 2.95 -16.26 6.99
N LYS A 140 2.88 -16.17 5.68
CA LYS A 140 2.72 -17.34 4.79
C LYS A 140 3.97 -17.62 3.96
N GLY A 141 5.00 -16.75 4.06
CA GLY A 141 6.16 -16.88 3.18
C GLY A 141 5.73 -16.91 1.73
N GLU A 142 6.26 -17.87 0.99
CA GLU A 142 5.95 -18.12 -0.42
C GLU A 142 4.83 -19.14 -0.64
N SER A 143 4.30 -19.77 0.42
CA SER A 143 3.37 -20.91 0.34
C SER A 143 2.02 -20.61 -0.31
N GLN A 144 1.66 -19.34 -0.43
CA GLN A 144 0.40 -18.88 -1.03
C GLN A 144 0.66 -17.80 -2.09
N PRO A 145 1.20 -18.17 -3.25
CA PRO A 145 1.47 -17.22 -4.31
C PRO A 145 0.16 -16.65 -4.90
N ALA A 146 0.16 -15.35 -5.18
CA ALA A 146 -0.93 -14.68 -5.89
C ALA A 146 -0.71 -14.69 -7.41
N ASP A 147 0.55 -14.89 -7.83
CA ASP A 147 0.97 -14.88 -9.23
C ASP A 147 2.15 -15.84 -9.41
N SER A 148 2.55 -16.11 -10.69
CA SER A 148 3.69 -16.99 -10.97
C SER A 148 4.99 -16.43 -10.40
N ASN A 149 5.78 -17.30 -9.76
CA ASN A 149 7.15 -16.98 -9.32
C ASN A 149 8.20 -17.06 -10.45
N ASP A 150 7.81 -17.44 -11.67
CA ASP A 150 8.74 -17.58 -12.80
C ASP A 150 9.06 -16.22 -13.46
N THR A 151 8.27 -15.19 -13.17
CA THR A 151 8.44 -13.87 -13.76
C THR A 151 8.77 -12.81 -12.70
N THR A 152 9.53 -11.80 -13.07
CA THR A 152 9.84 -10.66 -12.20
C THR A 152 8.57 -9.94 -11.73
N SER A 153 7.59 -9.79 -12.61
CA SER A 153 6.33 -9.14 -12.27
C SER A 153 5.48 -9.99 -11.33
N GLY A 154 5.44 -11.31 -11.53
CA GLY A 154 4.74 -12.23 -10.65
C GLY A 154 5.36 -12.27 -9.25
N LYS A 155 6.70 -12.34 -9.15
CA LYS A 155 7.42 -12.20 -7.88
C LYS A 155 7.07 -10.88 -7.18
N ALA A 156 7.02 -9.76 -7.92
CA ALA A 156 6.61 -8.47 -7.35
C ALA A 156 5.16 -8.50 -6.85
N ASN A 157 4.27 -9.24 -7.50
CA ASN A 157 2.89 -9.44 -7.04
C ASN A 157 2.81 -10.33 -5.79
N ASN A 158 3.71 -11.28 -5.64
CA ASN A 158 3.78 -12.17 -4.48
C ASN A 158 4.31 -11.45 -3.24
N ARG A 159 5.24 -10.50 -3.37
CA ARG A 159 5.68 -9.64 -2.25
C ARG A 159 4.58 -8.66 -1.85
N ARG A 160 3.65 -9.11 -1.04
CA ARG A 160 2.45 -8.37 -0.66
C ARG A 160 2.11 -8.52 0.81
N VAL A 161 1.22 -7.65 1.26
CA VAL A 161 0.56 -7.73 2.57
C VAL A 161 -0.94 -7.83 2.34
N GLU A 162 -1.57 -8.74 3.05
CA GLU A 162 -3.02 -8.86 3.10
C GLU A 162 -3.51 -8.40 4.47
N VAL A 163 -4.60 -7.64 4.47
CA VAL A 163 -5.34 -7.26 5.67
C VAL A 163 -6.69 -7.94 5.60
N VAL A 164 -6.96 -8.84 6.54
CA VAL A 164 -8.16 -9.67 6.58
C VAL A 164 -8.98 -9.29 7.81
N ARG A 165 -10.26 -9.01 7.64
CA ARG A 165 -11.20 -8.76 8.75
C ARG A 165 -11.51 -10.07 9.48
N LEU A 166 -11.45 -10.03 10.81
CA LEU A 166 -11.79 -11.14 11.70
C LEU A 166 -13.25 -11.07 12.18
#